data_2c0092e14a1b0db7ddcdc6b6189890bf
#
_entry.id   2c0092e14a1b0db7ddcdc6b6189890bf
#
_cell.length_a   1.000
_cell.length_b   1.000
_cell.length_c   1.000
_cell.angle_alpha   90.00
_cell.angle_beta   90.00
_cell.angle_gamma   90.00
#
_symmetry.space_group_name_H-M   'P 1'
#
loop_
_entity.id
_entity.type
_entity.pdbx_description
1 polymer ?
#
loop_
_entity_poly.entity_id
_entity_poly.type
_entity_poly.pdbx_seq_one_letter_code
_entity_poly.pdbx_strand_id
1 'polypeptide(L)'
;MPKFLLLRFSSIGDIVLTTPVIRCLKQQVPDAEVHFCTKKAYRSLIEPNPYVDKVLTYDTDLNTLLEQLKEERYDYVIDLHHNLRTALIKTRLLLARPRLQTFSFDKLNWRKWLYVRFKINTLPSVHIVDRYMDTLRSFGVINDEQGLDYFIPYKDQVEPEWLPDTHRGGFVAYAIGGQHN
;
A
#
# COMPACT_ATOMS: atom_id res chain seq x y z
N MET A 1 10.85 4.88 -18.82
CA MET A 1 9.93 5.01 -17.67
C MET A 1 10.18 3.85 -16.74
N PRO A 2 10.65 4.07 -15.50
CA PRO A 2 10.82 3.01 -14.53
C PRO A 2 9.43 2.53 -14.03
N LYS A 3 9.20 1.22 -14.05
CA LYS A 3 7.90 0.63 -13.69
C LYS A 3 7.97 -0.05 -12.33
N PHE A 4 7.14 0.42 -11.42
CA PHE A 4 7.08 -0.02 -10.01
C PHE A 4 5.82 -0.83 -9.73
N LEU A 5 5.98 -1.94 -9.03
CA LEU A 5 4.88 -2.72 -8.44
C LEU A 5 4.92 -2.58 -6.92
N LEU A 6 3.89 -2.00 -6.34
CA LEU A 6 3.68 -1.97 -4.90
C LEU A 6 2.76 -3.12 -4.49
N LEU A 7 3.16 -3.90 -3.48
CA LEU A 7 2.41 -5.05 -2.99
C LEU A 7 1.87 -4.80 -1.58
N ARG A 8 0.51 -4.66 -1.45
CA ARG A 8 -0.16 -4.64 -0.15
C ARG A 8 -1.56 -5.25 -0.25
N PHE A 9 -1.74 -6.48 0.26
CA PHE A 9 -2.98 -7.24 0.08
C PHE A 9 -4.08 -6.91 1.10
N SER A 10 -3.72 -6.45 2.29
CA SER A 10 -4.63 -6.16 3.42
C SER A 10 -3.86 -5.47 4.55
N SER A 11 -4.44 -4.89 5.57
CA SER A 11 -5.84 -4.59 5.78
C SER A 11 -6.18 -3.18 5.29
N ILE A 12 -7.42 -2.68 5.51
CA ILE A 12 -7.85 -1.33 5.10
C ILE A 12 -6.87 -0.27 5.61
N GLY A 13 -6.65 -0.21 6.93
CA GLY A 13 -5.74 0.78 7.54
C GLY A 13 -4.30 0.67 7.01
N ASP A 14 -3.80 -0.55 6.85
CA ASP A 14 -2.45 -0.74 6.30
C ASP A 14 -2.33 -0.30 4.84
N ILE A 15 -3.39 -0.43 4.04
CA ILE A 15 -3.42 0.06 2.65
C ILE A 15 -3.40 1.59 2.65
N VAL A 16 -4.20 2.24 3.50
CA VAL A 16 -4.19 3.70 3.63
C VAL A 16 -2.82 4.20 4.10
N LEU A 17 -2.14 3.49 5.00
CA LEU A 17 -0.78 3.80 5.45
C LEU A 17 0.28 3.70 4.34
N THR A 18 -0.03 3.12 3.17
CA THR A 18 0.88 3.13 2.01
C THR A 18 0.75 4.35 1.12
N THR A 19 -0.27 5.20 1.32
CA THR A 19 -0.54 6.32 0.41
C THR A 19 0.58 7.36 0.34
N PRO A 20 1.30 7.71 1.43
CA PRO A 20 2.46 8.58 1.33
C PRO A 20 3.58 7.99 0.47
N VAL A 21 3.78 6.65 0.54
CA VAL A 21 4.78 5.97 -0.28
C VAL A 21 4.43 6.10 -1.77
N ILE A 22 3.16 5.89 -2.12
CA ILE A 22 2.65 6.00 -3.49
C ILE A 22 2.85 7.42 -4.01
N ARG A 23 2.39 8.42 -3.26
CA ARG A 23 2.47 9.84 -3.60
C ARG A 23 3.93 10.28 -3.78
N CYS A 24 4.76 10.06 -2.77
CA CYS A 24 6.17 10.48 -2.81
C CYS A 24 6.94 9.79 -3.95
N LEU A 25 6.70 8.50 -4.19
CA LEU A 25 7.29 7.78 -5.32
C LEU A 25 6.90 8.42 -6.65
N LYS A 26 5.60 8.65 -6.87
CA LYS A 26 5.08 9.19 -8.12
C LYS A 26 5.55 10.62 -8.39
N GLN A 27 5.68 11.43 -7.35
CA GLN A 27 6.08 12.84 -7.48
C GLN A 27 7.60 13.04 -7.59
N GLN A 28 8.39 12.20 -6.93
CA GLN A 28 9.84 12.43 -6.81
C GLN A 28 10.67 11.58 -7.77
N VAL A 29 10.13 10.50 -8.32
CA VAL A 29 10.83 9.69 -9.32
C VAL A 29 10.33 10.09 -10.71
N PRO A 30 11.18 10.69 -11.58
CA PRO A 30 10.76 11.10 -12.91
C PRO A 30 10.21 9.94 -13.73
N ASP A 31 9.08 10.19 -14.39
CA ASP A 31 8.40 9.23 -15.27
C ASP A 31 8.07 7.88 -14.63
N ALA A 32 7.91 7.82 -13.30
CA ALA A 32 7.53 6.59 -12.62
C ALA A 32 6.15 6.12 -13.06
N GLU A 33 6.05 4.87 -13.53
CA GLU A 33 4.79 4.16 -13.70
C GLU A 33 4.54 3.31 -12.45
N VAL A 34 3.49 3.64 -11.70
CA VAL A 34 3.20 3.06 -10.38
C VAL A 34 1.96 2.17 -10.45
N HIS A 35 2.18 0.87 -10.30
CA HIS A 35 1.12 -0.13 -10.20
C HIS A 35 0.95 -0.60 -8.75
N PHE A 36 -0.29 -0.78 -8.33
CA PHE A 36 -0.59 -1.27 -6.99
C PHE A 36 -1.33 -2.61 -7.05
N CYS A 37 -0.85 -3.59 -6.29
CA CYS A 37 -1.47 -4.92 -6.23
C CYS A 37 -2.05 -5.17 -4.84
N THR A 38 -3.36 -5.41 -4.80
CA THR A 38 -4.13 -5.66 -3.56
C THR A 38 -5.14 -6.78 -3.72
N LYS A 39 -5.87 -7.15 -2.65
CA LYS A 39 -7.05 -8.01 -2.79
C LYS A 39 -8.19 -7.27 -3.48
N LYS A 40 -9.00 -7.99 -4.25
CA LYS A 40 -10.18 -7.45 -4.95
C LYS A 40 -11.11 -6.66 -4.03
N ALA A 41 -11.30 -7.14 -2.79
CA ALA A 41 -12.14 -6.48 -1.78
C ALA A 41 -11.65 -5.06 -1.38
N TYR A 42 -10.40 -4.73 -1.66
CA TYR A 42 -9.80 -3.43 -1.30
C TYR A 42 -9.46 -2.56 -2.51
N ARG A 43 -9.89 -2.97 -3.70
CA ARG A 43 -9.64 -2.23 -4.94
C ARG A 43 -10.12 -0.77 -4.85
N SER A 44 -11.33 -0.58 -4.34
CA SER A 44 -11.96 0.76 -4.22
C SER A 44 -11.20 1.74 -3.33
N LEU A 45 -10.31 1.27 -2.45
CA LEU A 45 -9.48 2.14 -1.61
C LEU A 45 -8.34 2.80 -2.39
N ILE A 46 -7.90 2.17 -3.48
CA ILE A 46 -6.70 2.59 -4.23
C ILE A 46 -7.04 3.07 -5.64
N GLU A 47 -8.09 2.54 -6.25
CA GLU A 47 -8.47 2.87 -7.63
C GLU A 47 -8.69 4.37 -7.90
N PRO A 48 -9.24 5.17 -6.95
CA PRO A 48 -9.39 6.62 -7.13
C PRO A 48 -8.10 7.42 -6.92
N ASN A 49 -6.99 6.78 -6.49
CA ASN A 49 -5.76 7.48 -6.17
C ASN A 49 -5.06 7.94 -7.46
N PRO A 50 -4.88 9.27 -7.68
CA PRO A 50 -4.31 9.81 -8.92
C PRO A 50 -2.82 9.50 -9.11
N TYR A 51 -2.16 9.01 -8.05
CA TYR A 51 -0.75 8.62 -8.08
C TYR A 51 -0.54 7.15 -8.46
N VAL A 52 -1.63 6.41 -8.74
CA VAL A 52 -1.58 5.00 -9.17
C VAL A 52 -2.04 4.90 -10.62
N ASP A 53 -1.16 4.42 -11.49
CA ASP A 53 -1.46 4.28 -12.91
C ASP A 53 -2.30 3.01 -13.20
N LYS A 54 -2.10 1.94 -12.42
CA LYS A 54 -2.84 0.70 -12.57
C LYS A 54 -3.03 -0.05 -11.26
N VAL A 55 -4.24 -0.54 -11.03
CA VAL A 55 -4.54 -1.42 -9.89
C VAL A 55 -4.74 -2.85 -10.38
N LEU A 56 -3.90 -3.77 -9.89
CA LEU A 56 -4.05 -5.20 -10.09
C LEU A 56 -4.67 -5.83 -8.84
N THR A 57 -5.53 -6.80 -9.04
CA THR A 57 -6.23 -7.41 -7.91
C THR A 57 -6.01 -8.92 -7.85
N TYR A 58 -5.76 -9.37 -6.63
CA TYR A 58 -5.76 -10.78 -6.26
C TYR A 58 -7.12 -11.14 -5.66
N ASP A 59 -7.74 -12.16 -6.21
CA ASP A 59 -8.96 -12.75 -5.64
C ASP A 59 -8.62 -14.10 -4.98
N THR A 60 -8.72 -15.17 -5.71
CA THR A 60 -8.46 -16.55 -5.24
C THR A 60 -7.34 -17.23 -6.02
N ASP A 61 -7.17 -16.89 -7.29
CA ASP A 61 -6.17 -17.49 -8.16
C ASP A 61 -4.90 -16.65 -8.25
N LEU A 62 -3.85 -17.19 -7.64
CA LEU A 62 -2.52 -16.57 -7.67
C LEU A 62 -1.82 -16.74 -9.02
N ASN A 63 -2.14 -17.82 -9.78
CA ASN A 63 -1.48 -18.06 -11.05
C ASN A 63 -1.92 -17.03 -12.10
N THR A 64 -3.21 -16.75 -12.19
CA THR A 64 -3.74 -15.70 -13.07
C THR A 64 -3.11 -14.33 -12.73
N LEU A 65 -2.99 -13.98 -11.45
CA LEU A 65 -2.29 -12.77 -11.05
C LEU A 65 -0.83 -12.79 -11.50
N LEU A 66 -0.11 -13.89 -11.31
CA LEU A 66 1.29 -14.00 -11.69
C LEU A 66 1.54 -13.81 -13.18
N GLU A 67 0.67 -14.33 -14.04
CA GLU A 67 0.77 -14.11 -15.49
C GLU A 67 0.58 -12.63 -15.83
N GLN A 68 -0.45 -11.97 -15.28
CA GLN A 68 -0.65 -10.53 -15.45
C GLN A 68 0.58 -9.71 -14.98
N LEU A 69 1.16 -10.06 -13.82
CA LEU A 69 2.32 -9.37 -13.28
C LEU A 69 3.58 -9.56 -14.14
N LYS A 70 3.76 -10.74 -14.77
CA LYS A 70 4.89 -11.01 -15.67
C LYS A 70 4.79 -10.22 -16.97
N GLU A 71 3.59 -10.07 -17.53
CA GLU A 71 3.33 -9.32 -18.76
C GLU A 71 3.73 -7.84 -18.61
N GLU A 72 3.56 -7.27 -17.43
CA GLU A 72 3.86 -5.86 -17.11
C GLU A 72 5.36 -5.52 -17.12
N ARG A 73 6.24 -6.49 -16.97
CA ARG A 73 7.71 -6.33 -17.04
C ARG A 73 8.27 -5.28 -16.08
N TYR A 74 7.92 -5.36 -14.81
CA TYR A 74 8.39 -4.43 -13.78
C TYR A 74 9.91 -4.34 -13.68
N ASP A 75 10.41 -3.15 -13.36
CA ASP A 75 11.80 -2.90 -13.00
C ASP A 75 12.01 -3.05 -11.49
N TYR A 76 10.99 -2.66 -10.71
CA TYR A 76 11.06 -2.62 -9.25
C TYR A 76 9.80 -3.21 -8.61
N VAL A 77 9.98 -3.96 -7.53
CA VAL A 77 8.90 -4.42 -6.65
C VAL A 77 9.12 -3.89 -5.25
N ILE A 78 8.17 -3.13 -4.76
CA ILE A 78 8.13 -2.58 -3.39
C ILE A 78 7.13 -3.41 -2.58
N ASP A 79 7.65 -4.27 -1.71
CA ASP A 79 6.84 -5.19 -0.91
C ASP A 79 6.53 -4.58 0.46
N LEU A 80 5.37 -3.96 0.57
CA LEU A 80 4.82 -3.34 1.79
C LEU A 80 3.96 -4.32 2.60
N HIS A 81 3.86 -5.58 2.17
CA HIS A 81 3.12 -6.63 2.88
C HIS A 81 4.03 -7.64 3.57
N HIS A 82 5.11 -8.04 2.91
CA HIS A 82 6.20 -8.89 3.40
C HIS A 82 5.69 -10.16 4.08
N ASN A 83 5.01 -11.03 3.32
CA ASN A 83 4.55 -12.36 3.77
C ASN A 83 4.95 -13.45 2.77
N LEU A 84 4.59 -14.72 3.06
CA LEU A 84 4.92 -15.86 2.18
C LEU A 84 4.36 -15.70 0.76
N ARG A 85 3.18 -15.09 0.61
CA ARG A 85 2.57 -14.88 -0.71
C ARG A 85 3.37 -13.86 -1.52
N THR A 86 3.75 -12.72 -0.92
CA THR A 86 4.58 -11.72 -1.61
C THR A 86 5.98 -12.24 -1.89
N ALA A 87 6.53 -13.09 -1.01
CA ALA A 87 7.80 -13.78 -1.27
C ALA A 87 7.72 -14.69 -2.51
N LEU A 88 6.64 -15.46 -2.64
CA LEU A 88 6.40 -16.31 -3.82
C LEU A 88 6.26 -15.46 -5.10
N ILE A 89 5.49 -14.36 -5.05
CA ILE A 89 5.35 -13.46 -6.20
C ILE A 89 6.71 -12.90 -6.61
N LYS A 90 7.48 -12.35 -5.67
CA LYS A 90 8.83 -11.82 -5.96
C LYS A 90 9.74 -12.87 -6.59
N THR A 91 9.77 -14.07 -6.03
CA THR A 91 10.59 -15.17 -6.56
C THR A 91 10.20 -15.52 -8.00
N ARG A 92 8.89 -15.63 -8.29
CA ARG A 92 8.41 -15.93 -9.65
C ARG A 92 8.70 -14.82 -10.64
N LEU A 93 8.60 -13.56 -10.23
CA LEU A 93 8.95 -12.40 -11.07
C LEU A 93 10.46 -12.32 -11.31
N LEU A 94 11.30 -12.56 -10.29
CA LEU A 94 12.77 -12.60 -10.42
C LEU A 94 13.23 -13.71 -11.38
N LEU A 95 12.62 -14.89 -11.32
CA LEU A 95 12.91 -15.97 -12.27
C LEU A 95 12.55 -15.60 -13.71
N ALA A 96 11.45 -14.87 -13.90
CA ALA A 96 11.02 -14.40 -15.22
C ALA A 96 11.85 -13.20 -15.73
N ARG A 97 12.35 -12.36 -14.82
CA ARG A 97 13.14 -11.17 -15.12
C ARG A 97 14.29 -10.98 -14.11
N PRO A 98 15.49 -11.53 -14.37
CA PRO A 98 16.61 -11.47 -13.43
C PRO A 98 17.12 -10.05 -13.09
N ARG A 99 16.79 -9.05 -13.91
CA ARG A 99 17.15 -7.64 -13.67
C ARG A 99 16.18 -6.91 -12.75
N LEU A 100 15.05 -7.53 -12.38
CA LEU A 100 14.08 -6.98 -11.42
C LEU A 100 14.77 -6.76 -10.06
N GLN A 101 14.53 -5.60 -9.46
CA GLN A 101 14.98 -5.32 -8.10
C GLN A 101 13.79 -5.34 -7.14
N THR A 102 14.00 -5.87 -5.93
CA THR A 102 12.93 -6.01 -4.94
C THR A 102 13.33 -5.38 -3.62
N PHE A 103 12.45 -4.55 -3.07
CA PHE A 103 12.62 -3.89 -1.78
C PHE A 103 11.47 -4.30 -0.86
N SER A 104 11.78 -4.58 0.40
CA SER A 104 10.78 -5.01 1.37
C SER A 104 10.97 -4.25 2.68
N PHE A 105 9.89 -3.78 3.27
CA PHE A 105 9.97 -3.15 4.57
C PHE A 105 10.31 -4.15 5.68
N ASP A 106 10.99 -3.69 6.71
CA ASP A 106 11.31 -4.52 7.87
C ASP A 106 10.07 -4.65 8.79
N LYS A 107 9.57 -5.87 8.96
CA LYS A 107 8.43 -6.18 9.84
C LYS A 107 8.76 -6.16 11.32
N LEU A 108 10.05 -6.16 11.69
CA LEU A 108 10.52 -6.26 13.08
C LEU A 108 9.96 -7.50 13.83
N ASN A 109 9.64 -8.56 13.11
CA ASN A 109 9.00 -9.75 13.69
C ASN A 109 9.82 -10.34 14.82
N TRP A 110 11.15 -10.40 14.66
CA TRP A 110 12.07 -10.88 15.71
C TRP A 110 12.02 -10.00 16.95
N ARG A 111 12.02 -8.66 16.80
CA ARG A 111 11.94 -7.72 17.93
C ARG A 111 10.59 -7.79 18.63
N LYS A 112 9.51 -7.94 17.86
CA LYS A 112 8.16 -8.17 18.41
C LYS A 112 8.09 -9.48 19.18
N TRP A 113 8.69 -10.55 18.67
CA TRP A 113 8.76 -11.84 19.35
C TRP A 113 9.55 -11.73 20.67
N LEU A 114 10.70 -11.06 20.69
CA LEU A 114 11.46 -10.78 21.90
C LEU A 114 10.64 -9.99 22.93
N TYR A 115 9.91 -8.97 22.49
CA TYR A 115 9.05 -8.18 23.37
C TYR A 115 7.93 -9.03 24.00
N VAL A 116 7.24 -9.82 23.18
CA VAL A 116 6.12 -10.65 23.66
C VAL A 116 6.61 -11.76 24.58
N ARG A 117 7.70 -12.44 24.21
CA ARG A 117 8.19 -13.63 24.94
C ARG A 117 9.00 -13.30 26.18
N PHE A 118 9.81 -12.25 26.13
CA PHE A 118 10.76 -11.90 27.16
C PHE A 118 10.54 -10.52 27.79
N LYS A 119 9.53 -9.79 27.32
CA LYS A 119 9.25 -8.39 27.73
C LYS A 119 10.41 -7.42 27.48
N ILE A 120 11.34 -7.79 26.60
CA ILE A 120 12.49 -6.94 26.21
C ILE A 120 12.01 -6.03 25.07
N ASN A 121 11.81 -4.75 25.37
CA ASN A 121 11.42 -3.76 24.37
C ASN A 121 12.63 -3.26 23.58
N THR A 122 12.84 -3.83 22.40
CA THR A 122 13.83 -3.37 21.41
C THR A 122 13.17 -2.77 20.17
N LEU A 123 11.85 -2.50 20.24
CA LEU A 123 11.12 -1.93 19.13
C LEU A 123 11.54 -0.47 18.94
N PRO A 124 11.88 -0.04 17.71
CA PRO A 124 12.14 1.37 17.45
C PRO A 124 10.84 2.17 17.57
N SER A 125 10.93 3.40 18.03
CA SER A 125 9.82 4.36 18.07
C SER A 125 9.49 4.96 16.68
N VAL A 126 9.86 4.28 15.60
CA VAL A 126 9.67 4.73 14.23
C VAL A 126 8.26 4.35 13.74
N HIS A 127 7.54 5.32 13.21
CA HIS A 127 6.21 5.09 12.67
C HIS A 127 6.23 4.12 11.48
N ILE A 128 5.13 3.39 11.27
CA ILE A 128 5.06 2.38 10.20
C ILE A 128 5.22 2.99 8.81
N VAL A 129 4.74 4.23 8.60
CA VAL A 129 4.90 4.97 7.35
C VAL A 129 6.38 5.20 7.04
N ASP A 130 7.18 5.61 8.01
CA ASP A 130 8.62 5.84 7.81
C ASP A 130 9.34 4.55 7.42
N ARG A 131 8.94 3.44 8.01
CA ARG A 131 9.46 2.11 7.64
C ARG A 131 9.03 1.67 6.25
N TYR A 132 7.87 2.12 5.77
CA TYR A 132 7.47 1.92 4.38
C TYR A 132 8.29 2.83 3.46
N MET A 133 8.50 4.09 3.84
CA MET A 133 9.34 5.06 3.09
C MET A 133 10.78 4.58 2.95
N ASP A 134 11.34 3.88 3.94
CA ASP A 134 12.68 3.29 3.86
C ASP A 134 12.88 2.37 2.64
N THR A 135 11.80 1.76 2.12
CA THR A 135 11.86 0.94 0.90
C THR A 135 12.19 1.75 -0.36
N LEU A 136 11.98 3.07 -0.30
CA LEU A 136 12.23 3.99 -1.40
C LEU A 136 13.57 4.75 -1.27
N ARG A 137 14.33 4.49 -0.21
CA ARG A 137 15.59 5.19 0.07
C ARG A 137 16.59 5.14 -1.07
N SER A 138 16.68 4.00 -1.76
CA SER A 138 17.60 3.80 -2.90
C SER A 138 17.26 4.68 -4.11
N PHE A 139 16.07 5.24 -4.16
CA PHE A 139 15.61 6.15 -5.22
C PHE A 139 15.75 7.63 -4.83
N GLY A 140 16.28 7.93 -3.63
CA GLY A 140 16.37 9.29 -3.10
C GLY A 140 15.03 9.90 -2.71
N VAL A 141 13.97 9.10 -2.61
CA VAL A 141 12.63 9.55 -2.24
C VAL A 141 12.57 9.79 -0.73
N ILE A 142 12.08 10.96 -0.35
CA ILE A 142 11.88 11.38 1.04
C ILE A 142 10.40 11.57 1.35
N ASN A 143 10.03 11.40 2.62
CA ASN A 143 8.68 11.68 3.08
C ASN A 143 8.40 13.19 2.97
N ASP A 144 7.29 13.56 2.34
CA ASP A 144 6.84 14.95 2.18
C ASP A 144 6.06 15.49 3.40
N GLU A 145 5.85 14.64 4.41
CA GLU A 145 5.14 14.92 5.66
C GLU A 145 3.70 15.45 5.50
N GLN A 146 3.09 15.28 4.33
CA GLN A 146 1.71 15.70 4.07
C GLN A 146 0.66 14.74 4.68
N GLY A 147 1.10 13.70 5.42
CA GLY A 147 0.19 12.74 6.03
C GLY A 147 -0.37 11.72 5.06
N LEU A 148 -1.53 11.17 5.39
CA LEU A 148 -2.18 10.10 4.61
C LEU A 148 -3.16 10.69 3.60
N ASP A 149 -3.31 9.99 2.46
CA ASP A 149 -4.32 10.33 1.46
C ASP A 149 -5.48 9.36 1.51
N TYR A 150 -6.65 9.87 1.20
CA TYR A 150 -7.83 9.07 0.89
C TYR A 150 -8.66 9.78 -0.17
N PHE A 151 -8.86 9.13 -1.31
CA PHE A 151 -9.57 9.70 -2.44
C PHE A 151 -10.96 9.06 -2.55
N ILE A 152 -12.00 9.87 -2.41
CA ILE A 152 -13.38 9.43 -2.58
C ILE A 152 -13.75 9.58 -4.05
N PRO A 153 -14.20 8.52 -4.74
CA PRO A 153 -14.69 8.63 -6.12
C PRO A 153 -15.84 9.64 -6.21
N TYR A 154 -15.90 10.39 -7.30
CA TYR A 154 -16.94 11.41 -7.49
C TYR A 154 -18.38 10.86 -7.29
N LYS A 155 -18.63 9.64 -7.77
CA LYS A 155 -19.92 8.95 -7.61
C LYS A 155 -20.32 8.64 -6.15
N ASP A 156 -19.34 8.62 -5.25
CA ASP A 156 -19.51 8.28 -3.83
C ASP A 156 -19.40 9.54 -2.94
N GLN A 157 -19.20 10.73 -3.54
CA GLN A 157 -19.23 12.00 -2.83
C GLN A 157 -20.67 12.34 -2.44
N VAL A 158 -20.82 12.81 -1.21
CA VAL A 158 -22.13 13.25 -0.70
C VAL A 158 -22.23 14.76 -0.83
N GLU A 159 -23.16 15.23 -1.64
CA GLU A 159 -23.44 16.65 -1.76
C GLU A 159 -24.17 17.17 -0.52
N PRO A 160 -23.87 18.39 -0.04
CA PRO A 160 -24.53 18.97 1.13
C PRO A 160 -26.05 18.98 1.05
N GLU A 161 -26.59 19.09 -0.17
CA GLU A 161 -28.03 19.12 -0.45
C GLU A 161 -28.72 17.77 -0.19
N TRP A 162 -27.97 16.66 -0.20
CA TRP A 162 -28.50 15.33 0.09
C TRP A 162 -28.65 15.06 1.58
N LEU A 163 -28.04 15.92 2.41
CA LEU A 163 -28.15 15.80 3.86
C LEU A 163 -29.53 16.29 4.33
N PRO A 164 -30.17 15.62 5.30
CA PRO A 164 -31.35 16.14 5.96
C PRO A 164 -31.11 17.55 6.51
N ASP A 165 -32.15 18.40 6.52
CA ASP A 165 -32.03 19.79 7.00
C ASP A 165 -31.45 19.89 8.41
N THR A 166 -31.74 18.90 9.26
CA THR A 166 -31.21 18.77 10.63
C THR A 166 -29.68 18.59 10.67
N HIS A 167 -29.03 18.22 9.56
CA HIS A 167 -27.58 17.97 9.47
C HIS A 167 -26.84 19.07 8.73
N ARG A 168 -27.55 19.99 8.05
CA ARG A 168 -26.92 21.08 7.26
C ARG A 168 -26.16 22.09 8.12
N GLY A 169 -26.54 22.25 9.37
CA GLY A 169 -25.85 23.12 10.35
C GLY A 169 -24.62 22.50 11.00
N GLY A 170 -24.25 21.30 10.60
CA GLY A 170 -23.19 20.49 11.19
C GLY A 170 -23.72 19.29 11.97
N PHE A 171 -22.93 18.23 12.02
CA PHE A 171 -23.24 17.01 12.75
C PHE A 171 -21.98 16.34 13.26
N VAL A 172 -22.14 15.48 14.26
CA VAL A 172 -21.06 14.57 14.72
C VAL A 172 -21.38 13.17 14.23
N ALA A 173 -20.50 12.63 13.40
CA ALA A 173 -20.59 11.24 12.98
C ALA A 173 -19.85 10.33 13.98
N TYR A 174 -20.53 9.33 14.51
CA TYR A 174 -19.92 8.33 15.37
C TYR A 174 -19.86 6.98 14.67
N ALA A 175 -18.65 6.60 14.23
CA ALA A 175 -18.42 5.32 13.57
C ALA A 175 -18.02 4.25 14.60
N ILE A 176 -18.89 3.24 14.80
CA ILE A 176 -18.69 2.14 15.74
C ILE A 176 -18.25 0.82 15.09
N GLY A 177 -17.89 0.86 13.81
CA GLY A 177 -17.50 -0.32 13.04
C GLY A 177 -16.00 -0.59 13.13
N GLY A 178 -15.60 -1.49 14.02
CA GLY A 178 -14.28 -2.09 14.02
C GLY A 178 -14.41 -3.58 14.26
N GLN A 179 -13.96 -4.42 13.34
CA GLN A 179 -13.93 -5.86 13.57
C GLN A 179 -12.65 -6.20 14.35
N HIS A 180 -12.80 -6.47 15.63
CA HIS A 180 -11.77 -7.13 16.41
C HIS A 180 -12.02 -8.64 16.37
N ASN A 181 -11.10 -9.39 15.77
CA ASN A 181 -10.95 -10.83 15.98
C ASN A 181 -9.92 -11.06 17.08
#